data_59070966578bce15df3f2e38feddca13
#
_entry.id   59070966578bce15df3f2e38feddca13
#
_cell.length_a   1.000
_cell.length_b   1.000
_cell.length_c   1.000
_cell.angle_alpha   90.00
_cell.angle_beta   90.00
_cell.angle_gamma   90.00
#
_symmetry.space_group_name_H-M   'P 1'
#
loop_
_entity.id
_entity.type
_entity.pdbx_description
1 polymer ?
#
loop_
_entity_poly.entity_id
_entity_poly.type
_entity_poly.pdbx_seq_one_letter_code
_entity_poly.pdbx_strand_id
1 'polypeptide(L)'
;MGSKRPRVPEFVVLSREEAELYAPRGKEICISISDPDALPAQVSSLFAAVLRLNFNDVTERGEPSDVLFAEDHAREIRQFLDSWPKTERVMVHCNAGVSRSPGVALGLCDIRGWATAALERSHPGWNRLVRSVIAAEGKQ
;
A
#
# COMPACT_ATOMS: atom_id res chain seq x y z
N MET A 1 15.34 7.57 -28.71
CA MET A 1 15.08 8.21 -27.47
C MET A 1 14.15 7.44 -26.58
N GLY A 2 14.57 7.12 -25.42
CA GLY A 2 13.75 6.37 -24.49
C GLY A 2 12.58 7.17 -23.95
N SER A 3 11.52 6.47 -23.58
CA SER A 3 10.39 7.06 -22.92
C SER A 3 10.82 7.61 -21.55
N LYS A 4 10.28 8.78 -21.20
CA LYS A 4 10.46 9.37 -19.88
C LYS A 4 9.35 9.00 -18.90
N ARG A 5 8.47 8.10 -19.31
CA ARG A 5 7.38 7.66 -18.45
C ARG A 5 7.91 6.93 -17.21
N PRO A 6 7.35 7.18 -16.04
CA PRO A 6 7.70 6.40 -14.84
C PRO A 6 7.42 4.92 -15.10
N ARG A 7 8.22 4.08 -14.53
CA ARG A 7 7.99 2.64 -14.56
C ARG A 7 6.68 2.32 -13.83
N VAL A 8 5.87 1.42 -14.41
CA VAL A 8 4.72 0.88 -13.70
C VAL A 8 5.23 -0.29 -12.86
N PRO A 9 5.25 -0.16 -11.54
CA PRO A 9 5.74 -1.24 -10.69
C PRO A 9 4.72 -2.37 -10.62
N GLU A 10 5.22 -3.55 -10.29
CA GLU A 10 4.37 -4.66 -9.92
C GLU A 10 3.97 -4.47 -8.45
N PHE A 11 2.68 -4.60 -8.13
CA PHE A 11 2.21 -4.59 -6.75
C PHE A 11 2.15 -6.01 -6.22
N VAL A 12 2.82 -6.24 -5.10
CA VAL A 12 2.82 -7.54 -4.41
C VAL A 12 2.05 -7.32 -3.11
N VAL A 13 0.85 -7.91 -3.03
CA VAL A 13 -0.07 -7.71 -1.90
C VAL A 13 -0.03 -8.96 -1.03
N LEU A 14 0.36 -8.80 0.23
CA LEU A 14 0.65 -9.94 1.11
C LEU A 14 -0.02 -9.79 2.48
N SER A 15 -0.17 -10.92 3.17
CA SER A 15 -0.47 -10.93 4.59
C SER A 15 0.80 -10.59 5.37
N ARG A 16 0.66 -10.33 6.68
CA ARG A 16 1.80 -10.10 7.55
C ARG A 16 2.76 -11.29 7.55
N GLU A 17 2.20 -12.50 7.65
CA GLU A 17 3.00 -13.72 7.66
C GLU A 17 3.80 -13.87 6.38
N GLU A 18 3.15 -13.69 5.24
CA GLU A 18 3.82 -13.74 3.95
C GLU A 18 4.88 -12.65 3.80
N ALA A 19 4.59 -11.46 4.30
CA ALA A 19 5.50 -10.32 4.21
C ALA A 19 6.79 -10.57 4.97
N GLU A 20 6.70 -11.23 6.13
CA GLU A 20 7.88 -11.53 6.94
C GLU A 20 8.79 -12.58 6.30
N LEU A 21 8.24 -13.37 5.37
CA LEU A 21 9.01 -14.35 4.63
C LEU A 21 9.48 -13.85 3.26
N TYR A 22 8.99 -12.70 2.84
CA TYR A 22 9.27 -12.17 1.51
C TYR A 22 10.69 -11.61 1.40
N ALA A 23 11.41 -12.03 0.37
CA ALA A 23 12.76 -11.53 0.10
C ALA A 23 12.74 -10.71 -1.20
N PRO A 24 12.99 -9.39 -1.14
CA PRO A 24 13.06 -8.59 -2.36
C PRO A 24 14.26 -9.02 -3.20
N ARG A 25 14.09 -9.03 -4.52
CA ARG A 25 15.09 -9.50 -5.46
C ARG A 25 15.67 -8.41 -6.35
N GLY A 26 15.12 -7.21 -6.26
CA GLY A 26 15.57 -6.08 -7.08
C GLY A 26 15.28 -4.78 -6.37
N LYS A 27 14.98 -3.74 -7.14
CA LYS A 27 14.66 -2.43 -6.57
C LYS A 27 13.20 -2.46 -6.12
N GLU A 28 13.01 -2.67 -4.83
CA GLU A 28 11.69 -2.83 -4.25
C GLU A 28 11.54 -1.98 -3.01
N ILE A 29 10.34 -1.44 -2.83
CA ILE A 29 9.96 -0.71 -1.62
C ILE A 29 8.80 -1.44 -0.95
N CYS A 30 8.62 -1.18 0.33
CA CYS A 30 7.60 -1.87 1.14
C CYS A 30 6.73 -0.86 1.86
N ILE A 31 5.42 -1.08 1.81
CA ILE A 31 4.46 -0.36 2.65
C ILE A 31 3.92 -1.38 3.66
N SER A 32 4.28 -1.18 4.92
CA SER A 32 3.96 -2.11 6.00
C SER A 32 2.87 -1.53 6.87
N ILE A 33 1.72 -2.20 6.89
CA ILE A 33 0.53 -1.74 7.61
C ILE A 33 0.26 -2.66 8.79
N SER A 34 0.14 -2.07 9.98
CA SER A 34 -0.16 -2.80 11.21
C SER A 34 -1.30 -2.14 11.94
N ASP A 35 -1.97 -2.91 12.80
CA ASP A 35 -2.94 -2.33 13.74
C ASP A 35 -2.21 -1.39 14.69
N PRO A 36 -2.88 -0.34 15.19
CA PRO A 36 -2.21 0.66 16.04
C PRO A 36 -1.54 0.11 17.27
N ASP A 37 -2.05 -0.99 17.82
CA ASP A 37 -1.52 -1.61 19.04
C ASP A 37 -0.64 -2.81 18.78
N ALA A 38 -0.36 -3.13 17.50
CA ALA A 38 0.46 -4.29 17.15
C ALA A 38 1.92 -3.91 16.99
N LEU A 39 2.81 -4.88 17.24
CA LEU A 39 4.23 -4.70 16.94
C LEU A 39 4.41 -4.64 15.42
N PRO A 40 5.41 -3.86 14.95
CA PRO A 40 5.70 -3.79 13.52
C PRO A 40 6.10 -5.16 12.97
N ALA A 41 5.71 -5.46 11.73
CA ALA A 41 6.14 -6.68 11.05
C ALA A 41 7.64 -6.63 10.80
N GLN A 42 8.28 -7.80 10.89
CA GLN A 42 9.72 -7.91 10.65
C GLN A 42 9.97 -8.20 9.18
N VAL A 43 9.89 -7.15 8.37
CA VAL A 43 10.13 -7.28 6.93
C VAL A 43 11.63 -7.22 6.64
N SER A 44 12.04 -7.71 5.47
CA SER A 44 13.44 -7.78 5.07
C SER A 44 14.13 -6.42 5.12
N SER A 45 15.39 -6.40 5.56
CA SER A 45 16.23 -5.20 5.51
C SER A 45 16.76 -4.89 4.11
N LEU A 46 16.45 -5.75 3.13
CA LEU A 46 16.92 -5.57 1.76
C LEU A 46 16.01 -4.67 0.91
N PHE A 47 14.86 -4.26 1.42
CA PHE A 47 14.05 -3.26 0.74
C PHE A 47 14.80 -1.94 0.66
N ALA A 48 14.68 -1.24 -0.47
CA ALA A 48 15.29 0.09 -0.63
C ALA A 48 14.74 1.08 0.41
N ALA A 49 13.45 0.95 0.74
CA ALA A 49 12.80 1.76 1.76
C ALA A 49 11.56 1.05 2.28
N VAL A 50 11.18 1.36 3.51
CA VAL A 50 9.97 0.81 4.14
C VAL A 50 9.19 1.98 4.74
N LEU A 51 7.93 2.11 4.34
CA LEU A 51 6.99 3.05 4.96
C LEU A 51 6.10 2.25 5.90
N ARG A 52 6.03 2.65 7.16
CA ARG A 52 5.21 1.99 8.16
C ARG A 52 4.00 2.85 8.50
N LEU A 53 2.82 2.23 8.48
CA LEU A 53 1.57 2.90 8.77
C LEU A 53 0.78 2.08 9.79
N ASN A 54 0.05 2.78 10.65
CA ASN A 54 -0.77 2.16 11.67
C ASN A 54 -2.19 2.72 11.60
N PHE A 55 -3.12 1.87 11.22
CA PHE A 55 -4.55 2.20 11.23
C PHE A 55 -5.36 0.90 11.22
N ASN A 56 -6.62 1.00 11.64
CA ASN A 56 -7.47 -0.18 11.73
C ASN A 56 -8.12 -0.51 10.38
N ASP A 57 -8.51 -1.76 10.21
CA ASP A 57 -9.20 -2.21 9.01
C ASP A 57 -10.70 -1.94 9.13
N VAL A 58 -11.07 -0.67 9.01
CA VAL A 58 -12.45 -0.22 9.11
C VAL A 58 -12.74 0.76 7.98
N THR A 59 -14.01 0.93 7.66
CA THR A 59 -14.45 1.92 6.68
C THR A 59 -15.17 3.09 7.36
N GLU A 60 -15.55 2.90 8.63
CA GLU A 60 -16.14 3.93 9.47
C GLU A 60 -15.80 3.63 10.91
N ARG A 61 -15.95 4.60 11.78
CA ARG A 61 -15.60 4.41 13.18
C ARG A 61 -16.64 3.53 13.87
N GLY A 62 -16.19 2.34 14.30
CA GLY A 62 -17.01 1.41 15.08
C GLY A 62 -16.78 1.57 16.57
N GLU A 63 -15.50 1.72 16.98
CA GLU A 63 -15.11 1.91 18.37
C GLU A 63 -14.44 3.26 18.53
N PRO A 64 -14.52 3.90 19.71
CA PRO A 64 -13.84 5.18 19.93
C PRO A 64 -12.34 5.13 19.69
N SER A 65 -11.71 3.98 19.89
CA SER A 65 -10.27 3.81 19.71
C SER A 65 -9.88 3.51 18.27
N ASP A 66 -10.84 3.34 17.36
CA ASP A 66 -10.52 3.06 15.96
C ASP A 66 -9.73 4.20 15.31
N VAL A 67 -8.63 3.84 14.67
CA VAL A 67 -7.84 4.76 13.86
C VAL A 67 -8.21 4.51 12.40
N LEU A 68 -8.90 5.48 11.81
CA LEU A 68 -9.32 5.38 10.41
C LEU A 68 -8.19 5.82 9.50
N PHE A 69 -8.16 5.24 8.30
CA PHE A 69 -7.27 5.74 7.25
C PHE A 69 -7.68 7.18 6.91
N ALA A 70 -6.72 8.10 6.86
CA ALA A 70 -6.99 9.52 6.71
C ALA A 70 -6.10 10.14 5.65
N GLU A 71 -6.36 11.41 5.34
CA GLU A 71 -5.60 12.15 4.34
C GLU A 71 -4.10 12.17 4.62
N ASP A 72 -3.70 12.23 5.89
CA ASP A 72 -2.29 12.21 6.27
C ASP A 72 -1.61 10.92 5.82
N HIS A 73 -2.29 9.79 6.02
CA HIS A 73 -1.78 8.49 5.57
C HIS A 73 -1.64 8.48 4.05
N ALA A 74 -2.65 8.98 3.35
CA ALA A 74 -2.65 9.00 1.88
C ALA A 74 -1.51 9.87 1.35
N ARG A 75 -1.27 11.00 1.99
CA ARG A 75 -0.19 11.90 1.61
C ARG A 75 1.16 11.25 1.78
N GLU A 76 1.37 10.57 2.91
CA GLU A 76 2.61 9.85 3.16
C GLU A 76 2.85 8.77 2.11
N ILE A 77 1.81 8.02 1.78
CA ILE A 77 1.91 6.94 0.77
C ILE A 77 2.27 7.54 -0.59
N ARG A 78 1.60 8.61 -1.00
CA ARG A 78 1.87 9.25 -2.28
C ARG A 78 3.29 9.78 -2.34
N GLN A 79 3.73 10.48 -1.29
CA GLN A 79 5.09 11.01 -1.23
C GLN A 79 6.13 9.90 -1.26
N PHE A 80 5.84 8.79 -0.58
CA PHE A 80 6.73 7.64 -0.57
C PHE A 80 6.91 7.07 -1.99
N LEU A 81 5.80 6.84 -2.69
CA LEU A 81 5.87 6.33 -4.06
C LEU A 81 6.58 7.32 -4.99
N ASP A 82 6.30 8.62 -4.84
CA ASP A 82 6.94 9.66 -5.64
C ASP A 82 8.45 9.70 -5.43
N SER A 83 8.93 9.33 -4.26
CA SER A 83 10.36 9.31 -3.94
C SER A 83 11.10 8.15 -4.61
N TRP A 84 10.37 7.17 -5.12
CA TRP A 84 10.97 5.96 -5.70
C TRP A 84 10.41 5.68 -7.10
N PRO A 85 10.61 6.62 -8.06
CA PRO A 85 9.96 6.52 -9.38
C PRO A 85 10.46 5.34 -10.22
N LYS A 86 11.60 4.75 -9.86
CA LYS A 86 12.16 3.61 -10.60
C LYS A 86 12.02 2.28 -9.88
N THR A 87 11.21 2.24 -8.81
CA THR A 87 11.00 0.98 -8.12
C THR A 87 10.36 -0.05 -9.06
N GLU A 88 10.83 -1.27 -8.98
CA GLU A 88 10.33 -2.36 -9.82
C GLU A 88 9.10 -3.02 -9.22
N ARG A 89 9.04 -3.08 -7.89
CA ARG A 89 7.91 -3.66 -7.18
C ARG A 89 7.60 -2.83 -5.95
N VAL A 90 6.32 -2.80 -5.60
CA VAL A 90 5.85 -2.23 -4.34
C VAL A 90 5.17 -3.36 -3.60
N MET A 91 5.80 -3.83 -2.53
CA MET A 91 5.18 -4.81 -1.66
C MET A 91 4.33 -4.06 -0.63
N VAL A 92 3.06 -4.41 -0.54
CA VAL A 92 2.13 -3.82 0.44
C VAL A 92 1.55 -4.96 1.25
N HIS A 93 1.69 -4.91 2.57
CA HIS A 93 1.08 -5.91 3.40
C HIS A 93 0.22 -5.27 4.50
N CYS A 94 -0.75 -6.03 4.96
CA CYS A 94 -1.50 -5.73 6.17
C CYS A 94 -1.55 -7.02 6.98
N ASN A 95 -2.53 -7.19 7.86
CA ASN A 95 -2.56 -8.41 8.66
C ASN A 95 -2.94 -9.63 7.81
N ALA A 96 -4.10 -9.58 7.16
CA ALA A 96 -4.60 -10.72 6.37
C ALA A 96 -4.27 -10.64 4.88
N GLY A 97 -3.90 -9.47 4.36
CA GLY A 97 -3.58 -9.31 2.94
C GLY A 97 -4.80 -9.22 2.03
N VAL A 98 -6.00 -9.01 2.58
CA VAL A 98 -7.23 -9.06 1.78
C VAL A 98 -8.02 -7.74 1.75
N SER A 99 -7.69 -6.78 2.61
CA SER A 99 -8.48 -5.56 2.74
C SER A 99 -7.65 -4.29 2.64
N ARG A 100 -6.85 -3.96 3.67
CA ARG A 100 -6.09 -2.70 3.72
C ARG A 100 -5.03 -2.62 2.63
N SER A 101 -4.22 -3.66 2.49
CA SER A 101 -3.13 -3.65 1.52
C SER A 101 -3.61 -3.58 0.07
N PRO A 102 -4.65 -4.33 -0.35
CA PRO A 102 -5.15 -4.12 -1.71
C PRO A 102 -5.82 -2.75 -1.88
N GLY A 103 -6.42 -2.19 -0.82
CA GLY A 103 -6.95 -0.83 -0.88
C GLY A 103 -5.87 0.19 -1.20
N VAL A 104 -4.69 0.06 -0.58
CA VAL A 104 -3.54 0.93 -0.87
C VAL A 104 -3.07 0.74 -2.31
N ALA A 105 -2.87 -0.49 -2.75
CA ALA A 105 -2.39 -0.77 -4.11
C ALA A 105 -3.34 -0.20 -5.16
N LEU A 106 -4.64 -0.42 -4.97
CA LEU A 106 -5.65 0.08 -5.91
C LEU A 106 -5.73 1.61 -5.91
N GLY A 107 -5.66 2.24 -4.74
CA GLY A 107 -5.65 3.69 -4.63
C GLY A 107 -4.47 4.31 -5.37
N LEU A 108 -3.29 3.72 -5.25
CA LEU A 108 -2.11 4.18 -5.97
C LEU A 108 -2.27 4.01 -7.48
N CYS A 109 -2.84 2.90 -7.92
CA CYS A 109 -3.14 2.72 -9.34
C CYS A 109 -4.10 3.79 -9.83
N ASP A 110 -5.11 4.12 -9.03
CA ASP A 110 -6.10 5.14 -9.39
C ASP A 110 -5.44 6.50 -9.65
N ILE A 111 -4.55 6.94 -8.76
CA ILE A 111 -3.92 8.27 -8.92
C ILE A 111 -2.88 8.30 -10.03
N ARG A 112 -2.36 7.15 -10.44
CA ARG A 112 -1.36 7.06 -11.51
C ARG A 112 -1.97 6.67 -12.86
N GLY A 113 -3.26 6.32 -12.88
CA GLY A 113 -3.91 5.86 -14.10
C GLY A 113 -3.44 4.48 -14.55
N TRP A 114 -2.97 3.66 -13.63
CA TRP A 114 -2.55 2.30 -13.92
C TRP A 114 -3.74 1.36 -13.89
N ALA A 115 -3.65 0.24 -14.63
CA ALA A 115 -4.74 -0.73 -14.71
C ALA A 115 -4.99 -1.37 -13.34
N THR A 116 -6.27 -1.56 -13.00
CA THR A 116 -6.69 -2.07 -11.70
C THR A 116 -7.38 -3.44 -11.77
N ALA A 117 -7.75 -3.89 -12.96
CA ALA A 117 -8.62 -5.05 -13.11
C ALA A 117 -8.06 -6.33 -12.47
N ALA A 118 -6.76 -6.59 -12.64
CA ALA A 118 -6.14 -7.81 -12.09
C ALA A 118 -6.15 -7.78 -10.56
N LEU A 119 -5.82 -6.63 -9.96
CA LEU A 119 -5.84 -6.48 -8.50
C LEU A 119 -7.26 -6.61 -7.96
N GLU A 120 -8.24 -6.03 -8.66
CA GLU A 120 -9.63 -6.12 -8.22
C GLU A 120 -10.14 -7.55 -8.25
N ARG A 121 -9.75 -8.32 -9.27
CA ARG A 121 -10.14 -9.73 -9.35
C ARG A 121 -9.48 -10.58 -8.28
N SER A 122 -8.20 -10.31 -8.00
CA SER A 122 -7.44 -11.08 -7.01
C SER A 122 -7.81 -10.72 -5.59
N HIS A 123 -8.28 -9.49 -5.36
CA HIS A 123 -8.52 -8.97 -4.01
C HIS A 123 -9.88 -8.27 -3.94
N PRO A 124 -11.00 -9.01 -4.11
CA PRO A 124 -12.32 -8.36 -4.18
C PRO A 124 -12.77 -7.73 -2.86
N GLY A 125 -12.08 -8.03 -1.76
CA GLY A 125 -12.39 -7.46 -0.45
C GLY A 125 -11.63 -6.19 -0.08
N TRP A 126 -11.09 -5.47 -1.05
CA TRP A 126 -10.29 -4.27 -0.76
C TRP A 126 -11.06 -3.27 0.10
N ASN A 127 -10.34 -2.58 1.00
CA ASN A 127 -10.92 -1.57 1.88
C ASN A 127 -11.26 -0.32 1.06
N ARG A 128 -12.54 0.00 0.98
CA ARG A 128 -13.05 1.10 0.14
C ARG A 128 -12.65 2.47 0.65
N LEU A 129 -12.57 2.62 1.97
CA LEU A 129 -12.14 3.90 2.55
C LEU A 129 -10.70 4.19 2.15
N VAL A 130 -9.82 3.22 2.32
CA VAL A 130 -8.40 3.38 1.99
C VAL A 130 -8.25 3.78 0.52
N ARG A 131 -8.87 3.02 -0.37
CA ARG A 131 -8.78 3.30 -1.82
C ARG A 131 -9.30 4.69 -2.16
N SER A 132 -10.45 5.07 -1.62
CA SER A 132 -11.07 6.35 -1.97
C SER A 132 -10.30 7.54 -1.44
N VAL A 133 -9.73 7.45 -0.23
CA VAL A 133 -8.96 8.55 0.34
C VAL A 133 -7.67 8.77 -0.46
N ILE A 134 -7.01 7.67 -0.87
CA ILE A 134 -5.82 7.79 -1.72
C ILE A 134 -6.18 8.40 -3.08
N ALA A 135 -7.26 7.92 -3.71
CA ALA A 135 -7.69 8.43 -5.01
C ALA A 135 -8.00 9.94 -4.94
N ALA A 136 -8.61 10.38 -3.85
CA ALA A 136 -8.93 11.81 -3.65
C ALA A 136 -7.66 12.66 -3.53
N GLU A 137 -6.59 12.12 -2.95
CA GLU A 137 -5.30 12.83 -2.85
C GLU A 137 -4.76 13.20 -4.23
N GLY A 138 -4.98 12.34 -5.22
CA GLY A 138 -4.52 12.59 -6.57
C GLY A 138 -5.30 13.66 -7.33
N LYS A 139 -6.42 14.12 -6.79
CA LYS A 139 -7.28 15.13 -7.42
C LYS A 139 -7.01 16.55 -6.95
N GLN A 140 -6.03 16.73 -6.10
CA GLN A 140 -5.70 18.05 -5.57
C GLN A 140 -4.71 18.80 -6.43
#